data_ad9f20e7af13141a28e49871da8dc996
#
_entry.id   ad9f20e7af13141a28e49871da8dc996
#
_cell.length_a   1.000
_cell.length_b   1.000
_cell.length_c   1.000
_cell.angle_alpha   90.00
_cell.angle_beta   90.00
_cell.angle_gamma   90.00
#
_symmetry.space_group_name_H-M   'P 1'
#
loop_
_entity.id
_entity.type
_entity.pdbx_description
1 polymer ?
#
loop_
_entity_poly.entity_id
_entity_poly.type
_entity_poly.pdbx_seq_one_letter_code
_entity_poly.pdbx_strand_id
1 'polypeptide(L)'
;MVKEKLMEKNDWQQRTELLLGEEKMNRIRKANVLVVGLGGVGAYAAEMLCRTGVGKMTIVDADTVQPTNMNRQLPAMHSTLGMPKAEVLATRYKDINPDIELTVLPVYLKDENIPELLDAGKYDFIVDAIDTISPKCFLNYE
;
A
#
# COMPACT_ATOMS: atom_id res chain seq x y z
N MET A 1 -6.70 -26.88 -12.68
CA MET A 1 -6.00 -28.07 -12.10
C MET A 1 -4.51 -27.86 -11.85
N VAL A 2 -3.71 -27.39 -12.73
CA VAL A 2 -2.27 -27.20 -12.45
C VAL A 2 -1.98 -25.99 -11.55
N LYS A 3 -2.74 -24.91 -11.64
CA LYS A 3 -2.59 -23.72 -10.76
C LYS A 3 -3.05 -23.96 -9.31
N GLU A 4 -4.08 -24.76 -9.10
CA GLU A 4 -4.59 -25.05 -7.74
C GLU A 4 -3.66 -25.94 -6.91
N LYS A 5 -2.81 -26.72 -7.55
CA LYS A 5 -1.87 -27.62 -6.88
C LYS A 5 -0.52 -26.96 -6.56
N LEU A 6 -0.30 -25.70 -7.03
CA LEU A 6 0.97 -24.99 -6.92
C LEU A 6 1.05 -24.04 -5.71
N MET A 7 -0.06 -23.81 -4.99
CA MET A 7 -0.05 -22.89 -3.84
C MET A 7 -0.93 -23.43 -2.72
N GLU A 8 -0.32 -24.03 -1.72
CA GLU A 8 -0.94 -24.06 -0.41
C GLU A 8 -1.06 -22.63 0.13
N LYS A 9 -2.10 -22.38 0.93
CA LYS A 9 -2.34 -21.05 1.52
C LYS A 9 -1.07 -20.61 2.26
N ASN A 10 -0.44 -19.55 1.80
CA ASN A 10 0.79 -18.94 2.33
C ASN A 10 2.15 -19.48 1.82
N ASP A 11 2.22 -20.35 0.83
CA ASP A 11 3.51 -20.80 0.28
C ASP A 11 4.41 -19.65 -0.19
N TRP A 12 3.82 -18.56 -0.69
CA TRP A 12 4.55 -17.38 -1.13
C TRP A 12 5.24 -16.62 0.01
N GLN A 13 4.80 -16.81 1.27
CA GLN A 13 5.41 -16.21 2.46
C GLN A 13 6.49 -17.09 3.10
N GLN A 14 6.66 -18.33 2.67
CA GLN A 14 7.51 -19.31 3.33
C GLN A 14 8.95 -18.82 3.55
N ARG A 15 9.55 -18.15 2.58
CA ARG A 15 10.92 -17.63 2.72
C ARG A 15 11.02 -16.50 3.74
N THR A 16 10.02 -15.64 3.81
CA THR A 16 9.94 -14.58 4.82
C THR A 16 9.75 -15.18 6.21
N GLU A 17 8.92 -16.21 6.33
CA GLU A 17 8.68 -16.91 7.58
C GLU A 17 9.92 -17.67 8.08
N LEU A 18 10.69 -18.29 7.19
CA LEU A 18 11.98 -18.89 7.54
C LEU A 18 12.99 -17.87 8.09
N LEU A 19 12.95 -16.65 7.59
CA LEU A 19 13.84 -15.58 8.05
C LEU A 19 13.40 -14.97 9.38
N LEU A 20 12.09 -14.71 9.53
CA LEU A 20 11.54 -13.93 10.65
C LEU A 20 11.01 -14.80 11.79
N GLY A 21 10.58 -16.02 11.49
CA GLY A 21 9.87 -16.92 12.39
C GLY A 21 8.36 -16.66 12.43
N GLU A 22 7.61 -17.66 12.82
CA GLU A 22 6.14 -17.66 12.83
C GLU A 22 5.54 -16.53 13.69
N GLU A 23 6.11 -16.28 14.87
CA GLU A 23 5.61 -15.22 15.77
C GLU A 23 5.64 -13.84 15.11
N LYS A 24 6.76 -13.48 14.48
CA LYS A 24 6.89 -12.17 13.79
C LYS A 24 5.99 -12.11 12.58
N MET A 25 5.86 -13.21 11.82
CA MET A 25 4.92 -13.28 10.70
C MET A 25 3.47 -13.08 11.14
N ASN A 26 3.07 -13.66 12.26
CA ASN A 26 1.73 -13.45 12.81
C ASN A 26 1.49 -12.01 13.24
N ARG A 27 2.50 -11.31 13.74
CA ARG A 27 2.43 -9.86 14.04
C ARG A 27 2.27 -9.04 12.76
N ILE A 28 3.03 -9.34 11.71
CA ILE A 28 2.93 -8.68 10.40
C ILE A 28 1.53 -8.88 9.79
N ARG A 29 1.01 -10.09 9.81
CA ARG A 29 -0.35 -10.41 9.31
C ARG A 29 -1.46 -9.68 10.06
N LYS A 30 -1.22 -9.21 11.27
CA LYS A 30 -2.18 -8.41 12.07
C LYS A 30 -1.97 -6.91 11.94
N ALA A 31 -0.82 -6.48 11.44
CA ALA A 31 -0.48 -5.07 11.33
C ALA A 31 -1.42 -4.34 10.37
N ASN A 32 -1.74 -3.09 10.74
CA ASN A 32 -2.53 -2.16 9.95
C ASN A 32 -1.67 -0.94 9.59
N VAL A 33 -1.43 -0.74 8.31
CA VAL A 33 -0.51 0.31 7.81
C VAL A 33 -1.24 1.30 6.92
N LEU A 34 -1.00 2.58 7.15
CA LEU A 34 -1.41 3.66 6.27
C LEU A 34 -0.23 4.06 5.37
N VAL A 35 -0.46 4.13 4.07
CA VAL A 35 0.51 4.67 3.10
C VAL A 35 -0.09 5.87 2.41
N VAL A 36 0.52 7.03 2.59
CA VAL A 36 0.07 8.29 2.02
C VAL A 36 1.05 8.76 0.95
N GLY A 37 0.52 8.90 -0.26
CA GLY A 37 1.31 9.19 -1.45
C GLY A 37 1.79 7.92 -2.15
N LEU A 38 1.39 7.76 -3.43
CA LEU A 38 1.68 6.58 -4.25
C LEU A 38 2.51 6.95 -5.50
N GLY A 39 3.47 7.83 -5.29
CA GLY A 39 4.45 8.22 -6.30
C GLY A 39 5.66 7.27 -6.35
N GLY A 40 6.83 7.84 -6.66
CA GLY A 40 8.08 7.09 -6.83
C GLY A 40 8.58 6.35 -5.57
N VAL A 41 8.17 6.78 -4.38
CA VAL A 41 8.55 6.16 -3.10
C VAL A 41 7.40 5.34 -2.52
N GLY A 42 6.21 5.94 -2.37
CA GLY A 42 5.08 5.33 -1.65
C GLY A 42 4.56 4.07 -2.31
N ALA A 43 4.48 4.02 -3.62
CA ALA A 43 4.00 2.83 -4.35
C ALA A 43 4.92 1.63 -4.13
N TYR A 44 6.24 1.82 -4.17
CA TYR A 44 7.19 0.75 -3.88
C TYR A 44 7.18 0.34 -2.42
N ALA A 45 7.09 1.30 -1.49
CA ALA A 45 6.96 1.00 -0.07
C ALA A 45 5.72 0.15 0.23
N ALA A 46 4.57 0.53 -0.31
CA ALA A 46 3.32 -0.23 -0.18
C ALA A 46 3.43 -1.63 -0.79
N GLU A 47 4.08 -1.77 -1.95
CA GLU A 47 4.32 -3.10 -2.55
C GLU A 47 5.19 -3.99 -1.66
N MET A 48 6.26 -3.45 -1.08
CA MET A 48 7.11 -4.22 -0.18
C MET A 48 6.37 -4.67 1.08
N LEU A 49 5.55 -3.81 1.66
CA LEU A 49 4.67 -4.15 2.78
C LEU A 49 3.67 -5.25 2.40
N CYS A 50 3.05 -5.12 1.23
CA CYS A 50 2.13 -6.12 0.69
C CYS A 50 2.83 -7.47 0.50
N ARG A 51 4.02 -7.50 -0.09
CA ARG A 51 4.85 -8.70 -0.30
C ARG A 51 5.38 -9.30 1.00
N THR A 52 5.56 -8.50 2.03
CA THR A 52 5.96 -9.00 3.36
C THR A 52 4.79 -9.70 4.08
N GLY A 53 3.55 -9.44 3.67
CA GLY A 53 2.38 -10.11 4.22
C GLY A 53 1.60 -9.28 5.23
N VAL A 54 1.71 -7.94 5.20
CA VAL A 54 0.87 -7.05 6.01
C VAL A 54 -0.60 -7.38 5.78
N GLY A 55 -1.37 -7.54 6.87
CA GLY A 55 -2.76 -7.97 6.80
C GLY A 55 -3.75 -6.88 6.46
N LYS A 56 -3.48 -5.62 6.88
CA LYS A 56 -4.34 -4.47 6.59
C LYS A 56 -3.51 -3.30 6.08
N MET A 57 -3.99 -2.67 5.02
CA MET A 57 -3.33 -1.49 4.49
C MET A 57 -4.36 -0.51 3.92
N THR A 58 -4.17 0.76 4.21
CA THR A 58 -4.89 1.87 3.56
C THR A 58 -3.92 2.62 2.68
N ILE A 59 -4.27 2.82 1.43
CA ILE A 59 -3.48 3.57 0.45
C ILE A 59 -4.24 4.83 0.03
N VAL A 60 -3.54 5.96 0.04
CA VAL A 60 -4.13 7.28 -0.23
C VAL A 60 -3.35 8.02 -1.30
N ASP A 61 -3.98 8.32 -2.41
CA ASP A 61 -3.46 9.18 -3.48
C ASP A 61 -4.60 9.60 -4.41
N ALA A 62 -4.69 10.89 -4.74
CA ALA A 62 -5.73 11.40 -5.63
C ALA A 62 -5.30 11.48 -7.10
N ASP A 63 -4.01 11.29 -7.39
CA ASP A 63 -3.47 11.49 -8.73
C ASP A 63 -3.86 10.38 -9.69
N THR A 64 -3.91 10.73 -10.95
CA THR A 64 -3.95 9.79 -12.08
C THR A 64 -2.55 9.54 -12.63
N VAL A 65 -2.38 8.41 -13.30
CA VAL A 65 -1.12 8.06 -13.96
C VAL A 65 -0.87 9.01 -15.13
N GLN A 66 0.29 9.65 -15.13
CA GLN A 66 0.73 10.57 -16.19
C GLN A 66 1.92 10.00 -16.97
N PRO A 67 2.11 10.36 -18.24
CA PRO A 67 3.26 9.90 -19.03
C PRO A 67 4.61 10.19 -18.37
N THR A 68 4.73 11.34 -17.71
CA THR A 68 5.95 11.77 -17.01
C THR A 68 6.27 10.94 -15.75
N ASN A 69 5.34 10.11 -15.30
CA ASN A 69 5.54 9.21 -14.16
C ASN A 69 6.29 7.92 -14.55
N MET A 70 6.33 7.56 -15.83
CA MET A 70 6.84 6.26 -16.29
C MET A 70 8.30 6.01 -15.96
N ASN A 71 9.10 7.05 -15.82
CA ASN A 71 10.53 6.89 -15.53
C ASN A 71 10.84 6.36 -14.12
N ARG A 72 9.85 6.41 -13.17
CA ARG A 72 10.13 6.08 -11.76
C ARG A 72 8.94 5.54 -10.95
N GLN A 73 7.71 5.64 -11.44
CA GLN A 73 6.52 5.29 -10.64
C GLN A 73 5.97 3.92 -11.04
N LEU A 74 5.79 3.06 -10.05
CA LEU A 74 5.31 1.69 -10.21
C LEU A 74 3.97 1.57 -10.97
N PRO A 75 2.93 2.41 -10.73
CA PRO A 75 1.66 2.30 -11.43
C PRO A 75 1.72 2.75 -12.88
N ALA A 76 2.81 3.42 -13.30
CA ALA A 76 2.88 4.08 -14.60
C ALA A 76 3.35 3.12 -15.70
N MET A 77 2.41 2.71 -16.51
CA MET A 77 2.59 1.91 -17.74
C MET A 77 1.75 2.52 -18.87
N HIS A 78 2.06 2.20 -20.12
CA HIS A 78 1.23 2.66 -21.24
C HIS A 78 -0.23 2.25 -21.10
N SER A 79 -0.50 1.06 -20.56
CA SER A 79 -1.86 0.54 -20.35
C SER A 79 -2.61 1.19 -19.20
N THR A 80 -1.94 1.93 -18.31
CA THR A 80 -2.55 2.53 -17.12
C THR A 80 -2.66 4.05 -17.18
N LEU A 81 -2.21 4.68 -18.28
CA LEU A 81 -2.29 6.13 -18.46
C LEU A 81 -3.71 6.65 -18.22
N GLY A 82 -3.83 7.71 -17.42
CA GLY A 82 -5.09 8.34 -17.06
C GLY A 82 -5.89 7.63 -15.97
N MET A 83 -5.50 6.42 -15.56
CA MET A 83 -6.17 5.70 -14.47
C MET A 83 -5.75 6.26 -13.10
N PRO A 84 -6.63 6.22 -12.08
CA PRO A 84 -6.25 6.57 -10.71
C PRO A 84 -5.13 5.67 -10.19
N LYS A 85 -4.04 6.26 -9.69
CA LYS A 85 -2.88 5.50 -9.17
C LYS A 85 -3.28 4.51 -8.08
N ALA A 86 -4.13 4.95 -7.15
CA ALA A 86 -4.59 4.11 -6.04
C ALA A 86 -5.35 2.86 -6.53
N GLU A 87 -6.16 2.95 -7.56
CA GLU A 87 -6.91 1.83 -8.12
C GLU A 87 -6.01 0.86 -8.88
N VAL A 88 -5.08 1.39 -9.68
CA VAL A 88 -4.08 0.57 -10.40
C VAL A 88 -3.27 -0.26 -9.41
N LEU A 89 -2.80 0.37 -8.34
CA LEU A 89 -2.01 -0.31 -7.31
C LEU A 89 -2.85 -1.27 -6.46
N ALA A 90 -4.12 -0.94 -6.19
CA ALA A 90 -5.03 -1.83 -5.47
C ALA A 90 -5.20 -3.17 -6.19
N THR A 91 -5.41 -3.14 -7.49
CA THR A 91 -5.50 -4.35 -8.31
C THR A 91 -4.21 -5.18 -8.23
N ARG A 92 -3.07 -4.52 -8.33
CA ARG A 92 -1.76 -5.16 -8.23
C ARG A 92 -1.51 -5.78 -6.85
N TYR A 93 -1.78 -5.04 -5.78
CA TYR A 93 -1.54 -5.51 -4.41
C TYR A 93 -2.46 -6.68 -4.02
N LYS A 94 -3.70 -6.67 -4.48
CA LYS A 94 -4.63 -7.79 -4.31
C LYS A 94 -4.19 -9.05 -5.06
N ASP A 95 -3.55 -8.91 -6.20
CA ASP A 95 -2.99 -10.05 -6.94
C ASP A 95 -1.75 -10.63 -6.26
N ILE A 96 -0.94 -9.79 -5.59
CA ILE A 96 0.22 -10.21 -4.80
C ILE A 96 -0.20 -10.87 -3.49
N ASN A 97 -1.11 -10.24 -2.75
CA ASN A 97 -1.59 -10.69 -1.44
C ASN A 97 -3.13 -10.71 -1.45
N PRO A 98 -3.76 -11.82 -1.86
CA PRO A 98 -5.21 -11.91 -1.97
C PRO A 98 -5.96 -11.74 -0.64
N ASP A 99 -5.30 -12.06 0.48
CA ASP A 99 -5.89 -11.99 1.83
C ASP A 99 -5.81 -10.59 2.46
N ILE A 100 -5.11 -9.62 1.84
CA ILE A 100 -4.97 -8.27 2.40
C ILE A 100 -6.31 -7.54 2.48
N GLU A 101 -6.61 -6.98 3.63
CA GLU A 101 -7.69 -6.00 3.79
C GLU A 101 -7.20 -4.64 3.30
N LEU A 102 -7.52 -4.29 2.06
CA LEU A 102 -7.03 -3.09 1.41
C LEU A 102 -8.14 -2.04 1.31
N THR A 103 -7.92 -0.88 1.94
CA THR A 103 -8.75 0.31 1.78
C THR A 103 -8.10 1.27 0.80
N VAL A 104 -8.84 1.69 -0.20
CA VAL A 104 -8.37 2.54 -1.29
C VAL A 104 -9.04 3.90 -1.21
N LEU A 105 -8.26 4.95 -1.02
CA LEU A 105 -8.74 6.32 -0.89
C LEU A 105 -8.16 7.21 -2.00
N PRO A 106 -8.85 7.36 -3.14
CA PRO A 106 -8.40 8.22 -4.25
C PRO A 106 -8.75 9.69 -3.96
N VAL A 107 -8.21 10.24 -2.87
CA VAL A 107 -8.52 11.57 -2.38
C VAL A 107 -7.27 12.38 -2.10
N TYR A 108 -7.38 13.70 -2.23
CA TYR A 108 -6.34 14.62 -1.77
C TYR A 108 -6.38 14.73 -0.25
N LEU A 109 -5.22 14.53 0.40
CA LEU A 109 -5.07 14.87 1.79
C LEU A 109 -4.96 16.38 1.96
N LYS A 110 -5.82 16.90 2.83
CA LYS A 110 -5.80 18.27 3.31
C LYS A 110 -5.74 18.23 4.83
N ASP A 111 -5.22 19.28 5.44
CA ASP A 111 -5.12 19.39 6.89
C ASP A 111 -6.46 19.09 7.61
N GLU A 112 -7.57 19.42 6.93
CA GLU A 112 -8.94 19.25 7.46
C GLU A 112 -9.36 17.76 7.56
N ASN A 113 -8.87 16.87 6.67
CA ASN A 113 -9.32 15.47 6.62
C ASN A 113 -8.32 14.47 7.22
N ILE A 114 -7.13 14.92 7.59
CA ILE A 114 -6.12 14.07 8.20
C ILE A 114 -6.57 13.51 9.55
N PRO A 115 -7.13 14.32 10.51
CA PRO A 115 -7.58 13.78 11.78
C PRO A 115 -8.63 12.68 11.64
N GLU A 116 -9.61 12.88 10.75
CA GLU A 116 -10.64 11.86 10.48
C GLU A 116 -10.03 10.57 9.93
N LEU A 117 -9.07 10.68 9.01
CA LEU A 117 -8.36 9.52 8.45
C LEU A 117 -7.61 8.75 9.53
N LEU A 118 -6.90 9.45 10.42
CA LEU A 118 -6.11 8.82 11.48
C LEU A 118 -7.01 8.16 12.54
N ASP A 119 -8.09 8.81 12.94
CA ASP A 119 -9.04 8.29 13.93
C ASP A 119 -9.80 7.06 13.42
N ALA A 120 -10.20 7.08 12.14
CA ALA A 120 -10.96 5.99 11.53
C ALA A 120 -10.15 4.70 11.38
N GLY A 121 -8.84 4.81 11.13
CA GLY A 121 -8.03 3.68 10.72
C GLY A 121 -7.37 2.88 11.85
N LYS A 122 -7.09 3.50 12.99
CA LYS A 122 -6.30 2.88 14.10
C LYS A 122 -5.05 2.18 13.58
N TYR A 123 -4.21 2.92 12.89
CA TYR A 123 -3.02 2.41 12.25
C TYR A 123 -1.90 2.10 13.25
N ASP A 124 -1.19 0.99 13.04
CA ASP A 124 0.03 0.67 13.78
C ASP A 124 1.23 1.45 13.26
N PHE A 125 1.25 1.72 11.94
CA PHE A 125 2.33 2.43 11.27
C PHE A 125 1.78 3.31 10.15
N ILE A 126 2.47 4.43 9.91
CA ILE A 126 2.19 5.36 8.82
C ILE A 126 3.44 5.52 7.96
N VAL A 127 3.29 5.31 6.66
CA VAL A 127 4.30 5.63 5.65
C VAL A 127 3.93 6.96 5.01
N ASP A 128 4.65 8.00 5.39
CA ASP A 128 4.51 9.33 4.81
C ASP A 128 5.39 9.47 3.57
N ALA A 129 4.80 9.36 2.40
CA ALA A 129 5.41 9.58 1.10
C ALA A 129 4.81 10.78 0.36
N ILE A 130 4.25 11.74 1.11
CA ILE A 130 3.68 12.99 0.57
C ILE A 130 4.81 13.91 0.12
N ASP A 131 4.66 14.53 -1.04
CA ASP A 131 5.58 15.54 -1.57
C ASP A 131 5.10 16.99 -1.36
N THR A 132 3.87 17.19 -0.91
CA THR A 132 3.28 18.49 -0.59
C THR A 132 3.55 18.85 0.88
N ILE A 133 4.12 20.04 1.12
CA ILE A 133 4.67 20.44 2.44
C ILE A 133 3.60 20.53 3.53
N SER A 134 2.47 21.19 3.28
CA SER A 134 1.45 21.44 4.33
C SER A 134 0.84 20.14 4.88
N PRO A 135 0.23 19.25 4.06
CA PRO A 135 -0.30 18.00 4.56
C PRO A 135 0.76 17.10 5.21
N LYS A 136 1.99 17.13 4.68
CA LYS A 136 3.10 16.37 5.24
C LYS A 136 3.46 16.83 6.65
N CYS A 137 3.56 18.11 6.88
CA CYS A 137 3.82 18.67 8.19
C CYS A 137 2.69 18.31 9.17
N PHE A 138 1.44 18.50 8.75
CA PHE A 138 0.28 18.22 9.60
C PHE A 138 0.21 16.76 10.01
N LEU A 139 0.39 15.83 9.06
CA LEU A 139 0.40 14.40 9.33
C LEU A 139 1.44 13.96 10.37
N ASN A 140 2.60 14.63 10.40
CA ASN A 140 3.68 14.30 11.34
C ASN A 140 3.51 14.92 12.73
N TYR A 141 2.55 15.82 12.94
CA TYR A 141 2.27 16.43 14.24
C TYR A 141 1.06 15.83 14.98
N GLU A 142 0.20 15.07 14.27
CA GLU A 142 -0.95 14.36 14.84
C GLU A 142 -0.57 12.92 15.23
#